data_9a8c916111939defaa569f4822c455c5
#
_entry.id   9a8c916111939defaa569f4822c455c5
#
_cell.length_a   1.000
_cell.length_b   1.000
_cell.length_c   1.000
_cell.angle_alpha   90.00
_cell.angle_beta   90.00
_cell.angle_gamma   90.00
#
_symmetry.space_group_name_H-M   'P 1'
#
loop_
_entity.id
_entity.type
_entity.pdbx_description
1 polymer ?
#
loop_
_entity_poly.entity_id
_entity_poly.type
_entity_poly.pdbx_seq_one_letter_code
_entity_poly.pdbx_strand_id
1 'polypeptide(L)'
;MTHYDFIVIGAGVIGASVAHHLAAQGAQSVLVIERGTIGAGTTSQSSGLLRTHYSVRQNVELARSSWWAFNNFAEYVGDDEASCGLVKCGYLICSPEGDKLEPLRASLAAQRDMGIEVQLLDKDEARERLPIASFDDAALIGFEPEAGFADAYLVASGFARSARRRGVKIMEGVTVTGLIREGLRITGIETSAGPFGCGTLISTQNIWTPELAAWIGVHLPVKPERHTVLALECEGAAYSFMMPAFKDLGSTGMLYYRSYGGSQMLVSEGVVGESLSSPETEQGEISLDYVAEVGTQVAERFPAYEAAGLASSWTGVYDVTPDWNPVLGKVAGIEGLVVGFGFSGHGFKLSPGIGKILAQHALGQPTDVSLAPYALDRFASGALLVGKYGSGAVS
;
A
#
# COMPACT_ATOMS: atom_id res chain seq x y z
N MET A 1 -25.98 19.58 15.77
CA MET A 1 -24.91 18.73 15.16
C MET A 1 -25.27 18.50 13.72
N THR A 2 -24.37 18.82 12.77
CA THR A 2 -24.56 18.50 11.35
C THR A 2 -24.44 17.01 11.15
N HIS A 3 -25.36 16.42 10.36
CA HIS A 3 -25.42 14.98 10.11
C HIS A 3 -25.06 14.66 8.66
N TYR A 4 -24.31 13.58 8.44
CA TYR A 4 -23.93 13.03 7.14
C TYR A 4 -24.38 11.57 7.05
N ASP A 5 -24.66 11.07 5.84
CA ASP A 5 -24.94 9.65 5.66
C ASP A 5 -23.68 8.82 5.93
N PHE A 6 -22.54 9.33 5.48
CA PHE A 6 -21.23 8.69 5.64
C PHE A 6 -20.18 9.69 6.15
N ILE A 7 -19.39 9.26 7.14
CA ILE A 7 -18.16 9.95 7.53
C ILE A 7 -16.98 9.00 7.28
N VAL A 8 -15.95 9.50 6.60
CA VAL A 8 -14.68 8.79 6.39
C VAL A 8 -13.60 9.45 7.23
N ILE A 9 -12.92 8.70 8.08
CA ILE A 9 -11.76 9.17 8.85
C ILE A 9 -10.48 8.83 8.09
N GLY A 10 -9.70 9.86 7.77
CA GLY A 10 -8.45 9.80 7.02
C GLY A 10 -8.65 10.12 5.54
N ALA A 11 -7.82 11.01 4.99
CA ALA A 11 -7.72 11.35 3.57
C ALA A 11 -6.39 10.89 2.95
N GLY A 12 -5.80 9.81 3.47
CA GLY A 12 -4.79 9.03 2.78
C GLY A 12 -5.38 8.40 1.52
N VAL A 13 -4.56 7.71 0.74
CA VAL A 13 -4.97 7.12 -0.54
C VAL A 13 -6.19 6.19 -0.42
N ILE A 14 -6.33 5.45 0.69
CA ILE A 14 -7.48 4.57 0.93
C ILE A 14 -8.75 5.39 1.21
N GLY A 15 -8.71 6.34 2.15
CA GLY A 15 -9.89 7.13 2.49
C GLY A 15 -10.35 8.04 1.36
N ALA A 16 -9.41 8.63 0.60
CA ALA A 16 -9.72 9.39 -0.61
C ALA A 16 -10.38 8.52 -1.68
N SER A 17 -9.91 7.27 -1.86
CA SER A 17 -10.52 6.30 -2.77
C SER A 17 -11.92 5.89 -2.29
N VAL A 18 -12.12 5.62 -1.00
CA VAL A 18 -13.45 5.34 -0.42
C VAL A 18 -14.41 6.50 -0.69
N ALA A 19 -13.99 7.74 -0.42
CA ALA A 19 -14.82 8.93 -0.62
C ALA A 19 -15.21 9.13 -2.10
N HIS A 20 -14.25 8.92 -3.02
CA HIS A 20 -14.50 8.93 -4.45
C HIS A 20 -15.59 7.90 -4.82
N HIS A 21 -15.45 6.65 -4.38
CA HIS A 21 -16.36 5.57 -4.75
C HIS A 21 -17.74 5.70 -4.11
N LEU A 22 -17.84 6.18 -2.87
CA LEU A 22 -19.13 6.50 -2.26
C LEU A 22 -19.91 7.49 -3.13
N ALA A 23 -19.27 8.60 -3.50
CA ALA A 23 -19.91 9.62 -4.31
C ALA A 23 -20.19 9.14 -5.75
N ALA A 24 -19.27 8.40 -6.36
CA ALA A 24 -19.45 7.83 -7.70
C ALA A 24 -20.60 6.81 -7.76
N GLN A 25 -20.92 6.15 -6.64
CA GLN A 25 -22.02 5.21 -6.50
C GLN A 25 -23.31 5.85 -5.94
N GLY A 26 -23.37 7.19 -5.88
CA GLY A 26 -24.59 7.94 -5.61
C GLY A 26 -24.80 8.34 -4.15
N ALA A 27 -23.84 8.16 -3.25
CA ALA A 27 -23.92 8.72 -1.90
C ALA A 27 -24.00 10.25 -1.95
N GLN A 28 -25.01 10.86 -1.30
CA GLN A 28 -25.28 12.29 -1.42
C GLN A 28 -24.61 13.11 -0.30
N SER A 29 -24.45 12.56 0.88
CA SER A 29 -24.01 13.27 2.07
C SER A 29 -22.77 12.57 2.67
N VAL A 30 -21.60 12.96 2.18
CA VAL A 30 -20.31 12.37 2.59
C VAL A 30 -19.39 13.44 3.14
N LEU A 31 -18.82 13.19 4.34
CA LEU A 31 -17.79 13.99 4.97
C LEU A 31 -16.51 13.18 5.11
N VAL A 32 -15.38 13.76 4.74
CA VAL A 32 -14.06 13.21 5.06
C VAL A 32 -13.39 14.12 6.08
N ILE A 33 -12.84 13.54 7.14
CA ILE A 33 -12.06 14.24 8.17
C ILE A 33 -10.61 13.79 8.08
N GLU A 34 -9.71 14.75 7.91
CA GLU A 34 -8.27 14.54 7.83
C GLU A 34 -7.54 15.43 8.84
N ARG A 35 -6.68 14.83 9.67
CA ARG A 35 -5.91 15.54 10.71
C ARG A 35 -4.84 16.47 10.15
N GLY A 36 -4.24 16.09 9.03
CA GLY A 36 -3.25 16.88 8.29
C GLY A 36 -3.81 17.39 6.98
N THR A 37 -3.13 17.07 5.90
CA THR A 37 -3.54 17.36 4.53
C THR A 37 -3.73 16.04 3.75
N ILE A 38 -4.43 16.11 2.61
CA ILE A 38 -4.65 14.94 1.76
C ILE A 38 -3.32 14.25 1.43
N GLY A 39 -3.24 12.95 1.72
CA GLY A 39 -2.07 12.13 1.42
C GLY A 39 -0.85 12.32 2.32
N ALA A 40 -0.89 13.23 3.31
CA ALA A 40 0.27 13.58 4.14
C ALA A 40 0.75 12.48 5.12
N GLY A 41 -0.09 11.47 5.41
CA GLY A 41 0.28 10.36 6.29
C GLY A 41 1.20 9.35 5.60
N THR A 42 1.02 8.06 5.90
CA THR A 42 1.82 6.96 5.32
C THR A 42 1.75 6.89 3.79
N THR A 43 0.76 7.53 3.17
CA THR A 43 0.66 7.65 1.71
C THR A 43 1.88 8.37 1.11
N SER A 44 2.31 9.50 1.70
CA SER A 44 3.48 10.25 1.22
C SER A 44 4.81 9.52 1.39
N GLN A 45 4.84 8.52 2.25
CA GLN A 45 6.02 7.70 2.54
C GLN A 45 6.16 6.50 1.58
N SER A 46 5.16 6.27 0.71
CA SER A 46 5.13 5.12 -0.18
C SER A 46 6.18 5.23 -1.29
N SER A 47 6.85 4.12 -1.58
CA SER A 47 7.70 3.99 -2.78
C SER A 47 6.90 4.00 -4.10
N GLY A 48 5.58 3.92 -4.04
CA GLY A 48 4.69 3.98 -5.20
C GLY A 48 4.70 2.74 -6.07
N LEU A 49 5.31 1.63 -5.66
CA LEU A 49 5.43 0.41 -6.45
C LEU A 49 4.06 -0.20 -6.75
N LEU A 50 3.81 -0.53 -8.01
CA LEU A 50 2.62 -1.18 -8.53
C LEU A 50 2.99 -2.52 -9.16
N ARG A 51 2.32 -3.60 -8.72
CA ARG A 51 2.48 -4.96 -9.26
C ARG A 51 1.23 -5.77 -8.97
N THR A 52 1.00 -6.82 -9.76
CA THR A 52 -0.05 -7.80 -9.51
C THR A 52 0.49 -9.09 -8.89
N HIS A 53 1.80 -9.12 -8.61
CA HIS A 53 2.50 -10.23 -7.97
C HIS A 53 2.05 -10.44 -6.52
N TYR A 54 1.07 -11.33 -6.34
CA TYR A 54 0.58 -11.81 -5.06
C TYR A 54 0.36 -13.31 -5.09
N SER A 55 0.51 -13.97 -3.94
CA SER A 55 0.22 -15.39 -3.79
C SER A 55 -1.14 -15.68 -3.13
N VAL A 56 -1.80 -14.65 -2.60
CA VAL A 56 -3.17 -14.69 -2.08
C VAL A 56 -4.12 -14.27 -3.20
N ARG A 57 -5.03 -15.18 -3.63
CA ARG A 57 -5.95 -14.94 -4.76
C ARG A 57 -6.72 -13.63 -4.66
N GLN A 58 -7.27 -13.33 -3.49
CA GLN A 58 -8.06 -12.12 -3.27
C GLN A 58 -7.23 -10.85 -3.49
N ASN A 59 -5.97 -10.86 -3.08
CA ASN A 59 -5.05 -9.75 -3.33
C ASN A 59 -4.74 -9.60 -4.83
N VAL A 60 -4.64 -10.73 -5.57
CA VAL A 60 -4.49 -10.70 -7.03
C VAL A 60 -5.69 -10.03 -7.69
N GLU A 61 -6.91 -10.39 -7.28
CA GLU A 61 -8.15 -9.80 -7.82
C GLU A 61 -8.22 -8.29 -7.57
N LEU A 62 -7.89 -7.84 -6.35
CA LEU A 62 -7.79 -6.42 -6.01
C LEU A 62 -6.68 -5.71 -6.80
N ALA A 63 -5.50 -6.34 -6.93
CA ALA A 63 -4.37 -5.77 -7.65
C ALA A 63 -4.67 -5.59 -9.15
N ARG A 64 -5.33 -6.57 -9.78
CA ARG A 64 -5.74 -6.48 -11.20
C ARG A 64 -6.74 -5.35 -11.44
N SER A 65 -7.78 -5.25 -10.59
CA SER A 65 -8.75 -4.15 -10.71
C SER A 65 -8.09 -2.80 -10.45
N SER A 66 -7.15 -2.74 -9.51
CA SER A 66 -6.38 -1.53 -9.22
C SER A 66 -5.42 -1.17 -10.36
N TRP A 67 -4.76 -2.16 -10.98
CA TRP A 67 -3.89 -1.93 -12.12
C TRP A 67 -4.65 -1.30 -13.29
N TRP A 68 -5.86 -1.78 -13.57
CA TRP A 68 -6.72 -1.15 -14.58
C TRP A 68 -7.00 0.32 -14.24
N ALA A 69 -7.32 0.62 -12.98
CA ALA A 69 -7.58 1.98 -12.53
C ALA A 69 -6.36 2.90 -12.69
N PHE A 70 -5.15 2.43 -12.37
CA PHE A 70 -3.92 3.20 -12.59
C PHE A 70 -3.64 3.44 -14.08
N ASN A 71 -3.88 2.43 -14.93
CA ASN A 71 -3.69 2.56 -16.38
C ASN A 71 -4.66 3.53 -17.04
N ASN A 72 -5.85 3.70 -16.47
CA ASN A 72 -6.92 4.53 -16.99
C ASN A 72 -7.34 5.61 -15.98
N PHE A 73 -6.37 6.18 -15.27
CA PHE A 73 -6.64 6.97 -14.06
C PHE A 73 -7.52 8.19 -14.32
N ALA A 74 -7.32 8.92 -15.42
CA ALA A 74 -8.15 10.06 -15.81
C ALA A 74 -9.62 9.66 -15.99
N GLU A 75 -9.89 8.61 -16.76
CA GLU A 75 -11.21 8.03 -16.96
C GLU A 75 -11.80 7.53 -15.63
N TYR A 76 -10.99 6.81 -14.83
CA TYR A 76 -11.40 6.22 -13.57
C TYR A 76 -11.90 7.25 -12.56
N VAL A 77 -11.19 8.36 -12.44
CA VAL A 77 -11.61 9.47 -11.54
C VAL A 77 -12.59 10.44 -12.21
N GLY A 78 -12.82 10.31 -13.52
CA GLY A 78 -13.68 11.19 -14.31
C GLY A 78 -13.10 12.60 -14.43
N ASP A 79 -11.79 12.73 -14.72
CA ASP A 79 -11.06 13.98 -14.80
C ASP A 79 -9.96 13.85 -15.86
N ASP A 80 -10.20 14.39 -17.05
CA ASP A 80 -9.30 14.28 -18.20
C ASP A 80 -7.88 14.86 -17.94
N GLU A 81 -7.78 15.76 -16.95
CA GLU A 81 -6.50 16.35 -16.54
C GLU A 81 -5.80 15.56 -15.42
N ALA A 82 -6.46 14.52 -14.87
CA ALA A 82 -5.88 13.74 -13.79
C ALA A 82 -4.76 12.82 -14.32
N SER A 83 -3.66 12.84 -13.60
CA SER A 83 -2.56 11.88 -13.78
C SER A 83 -2.23 11.23 -12.45
N CYS A 84 -1.90 9.95 -12.47
CA CYS A 84 -1.32 9.27 -11.32
C CYS A 84 0.21 9.17 -11.40
N GLY A 85 0.83 9.75 -12.43
CA GLY A 85 2.28 9.65 -12.66
C GLY A 85 2.74 8.22 -12.94
N LEU A 86 1.89 7.39 -13.57
CA LEU A 86 2.21 6.00 -13.86
C LEU A 86 3.39 5.87 -14.80
N VAL A 87 4.39 5.10 -14.36
CA VAL A 87 5.51 4.64 -15.17
C VAL A 87 5.42 3.11 -15.28
N LYS A 88 5.15 2.62 -16.48
CA LYS A 88 5.12 1.19 -16.79
C LYS A 88 6.54 0.73 -17.12
N CYS A 89 7.18 0.07 -16.21
CA CYS A 89 8.55 -0.42 -16.40
C CYS A 89 8.68 -1.93 -16.19
N GLY A 90 7.59 -2.61 -15.82
CA GLY A 90 7.61 -4.01 -15.44
C GLY A 90 8.19 -4.24 -14.03
N TYR A 91 8.13 -5.51 -13.60
CA TYR A 91 8.65 -5.95 -12.31
C TYR A 91 9.47 -7.22 -12.49
N LEU A 92 10.75 -7.16 -12.13
CA LEU A 92 11.65 -8.30 -12.06
C LEU A 92 11.68 -8.84 -10.62
N ILE A 93 11.79 -10.13 -10.48
CA ILE A 93 12.06 -10.81 -9.21
C ILE A 93 13.05 -11.95 -9.46
N CYS A 94 14.08 -12.06 -8.64
CA CYS A 94 15.01 -13.19 -8.73
C CYS A 94 15.28 -13.83 -7.38
N SER A 95 15.68 -15.10 -7.43
CA SER A 95 16.15 -15.87 -6.29
C SER A 95 17.39 -16.67 -6.70
N PRO A 96 18.44 -16.70 -5.86
CA PRO A 96 19.49 -17.71 -5.98
C PRO A 96 18.98 -19.11 -5.57
N GLU A 97 19.86 -20.12 -5.65
CA GLU A 97 19.62 -21.40 -4.99
C GLU A 97 19.41 -21.20 -3.49
N GLY A 98 18.46 -21.90 -2.91
CA GLY A 98 18.16 -21.83 -1.48
C GLY A 98 16.67 -21.90 -1.14
N ASP A 99 16.33 -21.47 0.08
CA ASP A 99 15.02 -21.59 0.70
C ASP A 99 13.90 -20.75 0.02
N LYS A 100 14.26 -19.72 -0.74
CA LYS A 100 13.31 -18.85 -1.46
C LYS A 100 13.01 -19.34 -2.88
N LEU A 101 13.79 -20.27 -3.43
CA LEU A 101 13.65 -20.72 -4.82
C LEU A 101 12.30 -21.40 -5.09
N GLU A 102 11.94 -22.43 -4.32
CA GLU A 102 10.68 -23.13 -4.52
C GLU A 102 9.44 -22.29 -4.16
N PRO A 103 9.44 -21.49 -3.08
CA PRO A 103 8.40 -20.50 -2.85
C PRO A 103 8.20 -19.53 -4.03
N LEU A 104 9.27 -19.01 -4.63
CA LEU A 104 9.19 -18.16 -5.81
C LEU A 104 8.59 -18.91 -7.00
N ARG A 105 9.07 -20.12 -7.29
CA ARG A 105 8.54 -20.98 -8.38
C ARG A 105 7.04 -21.22 -8.22
N ALA A 106 6.62 -21.58 -7.01
CA ALA A 106 5.22 -21.82 -6.69
C ALA A 106 4.36 -20.55 -6.82
N SER A 107 4.91 -19.39 -6.44
CA SER A 107 4.22 -18.10 -6.57
C SER A 107 4.03 -17.72 -8.05
N LEU A 108 5.09 -17.81 -8.87
CA LEU A 108 5.01 -17.50 -10.31
C LEU A 108 4.04 -18.43 -11.05
N ALA A 109 4.01 -19.73 -10.69
CA ALA A 109 3.03 -20.67 -11.24
C ALA A 109 1.60 -20.30 -10.84
N ALA A 110 1.35 -20.01 -9.55
CA ALA A 110 0.04 -19.63 -9.06
C ALA A 110 -0.49 -18.36 -9.72
N GLN A 111 0.37 -17.40 -10.01
CA GLN A 111 -0.01 -16.18 -10.72
C GLN A 111 -0.41 -16.46 -12.17
N ARG A 112 0.33 -17.30 -12.89
CA ARG A 112 -0.04 -17.74 -14.25
C ARG A 112 -1.40 -18.43 -14.26
N ASP A 113 -1.67 -19.31 -13.27
CA ASP A 113 -2.96 -19.99 -13.12
C ASP A 113 -4.10 -19.00 -12.85
N MET A 114 -3.81 -17.85 -12.26
CA MET A 114 -4.76 -16.75 -12.05
C MET A 114 -4.84 -15.79 -13.25
N GLY A 115 -4.13 -16.06 -14.34
CA GLY A 115 -4.15 -15.26 -15.57
C GLY A 115 -3.30 -13.99 -15.51
N ILE A 116 -2.29 -13.94 -14.62
CA ILE A 116 -1.27 -12.90 -14.64
C ILE A 116 -0.22 -13.26 -15.69
N GLU A 117 0.15 -12.30 -16.52
CA GLU A 117 1.27 -12.48 -17.44
C GLU A 117 2.58 -12.47 -16.66
N VAL A 118 3.21 -13.64 -16.55
CA VAL A 118 4.52 -13.80 -15.94
C VAL A 118 5.43 -14.55 -16.90
N GLN A 119 6.55 -13.95 -17.23
CA GLN A 119 7.61 -14.53 -18.05
C GLN A 119 8.70 -15.10 -17.13
N LEU A 120 9.20 -16.29 -17.41
CA LEU A 120 10.44 -16.79 -16.82
C LEU A 120 11.56 -16.42 -17.79
N LEU A 121 12.57 -15.78 -17.26
CA LEU A 121 13.72 -15.29 -18.04
C LEU A 121 14.95 -16.14 -17.73
N ASP A 122 15.79 -16.34 -18.73
CA ASP A 122 17.17 -16.69 -18.50
C ASP A 122 18.02 -15.48 -18.10
N LYS A 123 19.28 -15.70 -17.77
CA LYS A 123 20.17 -14.63 -17.29
C LYS A 123 20.47 -13.59 -18.36
N ASP A 124 20.53 -13.97 -19.63
CA ASP A 124 20.83 -13.07 -20.71
C ASP A 124 19.61 -12.20 -21.04
N GLU A 125 18.42 -12.79 -21.07
CA GLU A 125 17.15 -12.04 -21.17
C GLU A 125 16.96 -11.05 -20.01
N ALA A 126 17.36 -11.42 -18.79
CA ALA A 126 17.31 -10.53 -17.64
C ALA A 126 18.31 -9.37 -17.75
N ARG A 127 19.51 -9.64 -18.23
CA ARG A 127 20.54 -8.59 -18.51
C ARG A 127 20.10 -7.63 -19.62
N GLU A 128 19.39 -8.11 -20.64
CA GLU A 128 18.82 -7.23 -21.66
C GLU A 128 17.81 -6.23 -21.07
N ARG A 129 16.99 -6.67 -20.08
CA ARG A 129 15.99 -5.81 -19.42
C ARG A 129 16.59 -4.90 -18.36
N LEU A 130 17.64 -5.34 -17.68
CA LEU A 130 18.30 -4.63 -16.59
C LEU A 130 19.83 -4.80 -16.67
N PRO A 131 20.47 -4.11 -17.66
CA PRO A 131 21.90 -4.31 -17.99
C PRO A 131 22.86 -3.93 -16.89
N ILE A 132 22.44 -3.12 -15.93
CA ILE A 132 23.28 -2.67 -14.80
C ILE A 132 23.30 -3.65 -13.64
N ALA A 133 22.44 -4.68 -13.62
CA ALA A 133 22.37 -5.66 -12.56
C ALA A 133 23.15 -6.94 -12.91
N SER A 134 23.80 -7.53 -11.89
CA SER A 134 24.34 -8.89 -11.98
C SER A 134 23.23 -9.90 -11.69
N PHE A 135 23.14 -10.94 -12.52
CA PHE A 135 22.27 -12.10 -12.34
C PHE A 135 23.06 -13.41 -12.22
N ASP A 136 24.36 -13.34 -11.93
CA ASP A 136 25.26 -14.50 -11.94
C ASP A 136 24.84 -15.57 -10.92
N ASP A 137 24.33 -15.17 -9.78
CA ASP A 137 23.81 -15.99 -8.69
C ASP A 137 22.39 -16.48 -8.90
N ALA A 138 21.62 -15.88 -9.82
CA ALA A 138 20.20 -16.16 -9.97
C ALA A 138 19.95 -17.59 -10.50
N ALA A 139 19.12 -18.35 -9.79
CA ALA A 139 18.64 -19.68 -10.19
C ALA A 139 17.22 -19.61 -10.82
N LEU A 140 16.45 -18.59 -10.48
CA LEU A 140 15.13 -18.34 -11.06
C LEU A 140 14.89 -16.85 -11.18
N ILE A 141 14.40 -16.41 -12.37
CA ILE A 141 14.07 -15.04 -12.64
C ILE A 141 12.65 -14.98 -13.22
N GLY A 142 11.79 -14.19 -12.59
CA GLY A 142 10.46 -13.88 -13.07
C GLY A 142 10.34 -12.43 -13.52
N PHE A 143 9.55 -12.18 -14.56
CA PHE A 143 9.24 -10.84 -15.02
C PHE A 143 7.73 -10.69 -15.25
N GLU A 144 7.15 -9.65 -14.66
CA GLU A 144 5.77 -9.23 -14.84
C GLU A 144 5.77 -7.93 -15.66
N PRO A 145 5.30 -7.94 -16.93
CA PRO A 145 5.30 -6.75 -17.77
C PRO A 145 4.28 -5.70 -17.32
N GLU A 146 3.13 -6.13 -16.78
CA GLU A 146 2.05 -5.25 -16.29
C GLU A 146 2.30 -4.79 -14.86
N ALA A 147 3.43 -4.09 -14.66
CA ALA A 147 3.87 -3.54 -13.39
C ALA A 147 4.62 -2.22 -13.59
N GLY A 148 4.91 -1.53 -12.49
CA GLY A 148 5.62 -0.26 -12.53
C GLY A 148 5.51 0.50 -11.22
N PHE A 149 5.41 1.82 -11.29
CA PHE A 149 5.19 2.66 -10.12
C PHE A 149 4.37 3.91 -10.49
N ALA A 150 3.77 4.53 -9.48
CA ALA A 150 2.99 5.75 -9.62
C ALA A 150 3.28 6.71 -8.46
N ASP A 151 2.82 7.95 -8.59
CA ASP A 151 2.96 8.98 -7.56
C ASP A 151 1.80 8.88 -6.56
N ALA A 152 2.12 8.60 -5.30
CA ALA A 152 1.12 8.37 -4.27
C ALA A 152 0.31 9.63 -3.92
N TYR A 153 0.92 10.82 -4.02
CA TYR A 153 0.23 12.09 -3.80
C TYR A 153 -0.72 12.41 -4.96
N LEU A 154 -0.30 12.21 -6.20
CA LEU A 154 -1.15 12.42 -7.38
C LEU A 154 -2.38 11.50 -7.34
N VAL A 155 -2.21 10.25 -6.91
CA VAL A 155 -3.32 9.30 -6.77
C VAL A 155 -4.29 9.75 -5.68
N ALA A 156 -3.81 10.04 -4.46
CA ALA A 156 -4.65 10.47 -3.35
C ALA A 156 -5.39 11.78 -3.67
N SER A 157 -4.68 12.77 -4.22
CA SER A 157 -5.26 14.06 -4.62
C SER A 157 -6.23 13.93 -5.80
N GLY A 158 -5.98 13.03 -6.75
CA GLY A 158 -6.90 12.72 -7.84
C GLY A 158 -8.23 12.17 -7.34
N PHE A 159 -8.21 11.19 -6.42
CA PHE A 159 -9.42 10.68 -5.77
C PHE A 159 -10.14 11.77 -4.98
N ALA A 160 -9.43 12.53 -4.15
CA ALA A 160 -10.00 13.58 -3.33
C ALA A 160 -10.64 14.70 -4.19
N ARG A 161 -9.97 15.11 -5.28
CA ARG A 161 -10.51 16.08 -6.24
C ARG A 161 -11.77 15.57 -6.91
N SER A 162 -11.78 14.30 -7.33
CA SER A 162 -12.95 13.64 -7.91
C SER A 162 -14.11 13.57 -6.90
N ALA A 163 -13.84 13.23 -5.64
CA ALA A 163 -14.83 13.22 -4.58
C ALA A 163 -15.43 14.61 -4.35
N ARG A 164 -14.60 15.65 -4.24
CA ARG A 164 -15.04 17.05 -4.10
C ARG A 164 -15.95 17.50 -5.24
N ARG A 165 -15.61 17.18 -6.49
CA ARG A 165 -16.47 17.51 -7.65
C ARG A 165 -17.85 16.84 -7.59
N ARG A 166 -17.96 15.72 -6.88
CA ARG A 166 -19.21 15.00 -6.66
C ARG A 166 -19.94 15.41 -5.37
N GLY A 167 -19.49 16.50 -4.72
CA GLY A 167 -20.15 17.07 -3.55
C GLY A 167 -19.66 16.53 -2.20
N VAL A 168 -18.61 15.71 -2.15
CA VAL A 168 -18.01 15.29 -0.89
C VAL A 168 -17.33 16.48 -0.21
N LYS A 169 -17.64 16.70 1.06
CA LYS A 169 -16.93 17.65 1.90
C LYS A 169 -15.68 17.00 2.49
N ILE A 170 -14.52 17.61 2.29
CA ILE A 170 -13.24 17.17 2.89
C ILE A 170 -12.75 18.30 3.80
N MET A 171 -12.60 18.00 5.08
CA MET A 171 -12.07 18.90 6.10
C MET A 171 -10.66 18.46 6.46
N GLU A 172 -9.69 19.28 6.11
CA GLU A 172 -8.27 19.12 6.44
C GLU A 172 -7.93 19.90 7.71
N GLY A 173 -6.91 19.47 8.47
CA GLY A 173 -6.52 20.09 9.74
C GLY A 173 -7.51 19.83 10.88
N VAL A 174 -8.38 18.81 10.75
CA VAL A 174 -9.38 18.46 11.76
C VAL A 174 -9.11 17.07 12.31
N THR A 175 -8.89 16.99 13.61
CA THR A 175 -8.60 15.73 14.32
C THR A 175 -9.88 15.16 14.92
N VAL A 176 -10.13 13.86 14.69
CA VAL A 176 -11.14 13.11 15.42
C VAL A 176 -10.60 12.81 16.82
N THR A 177 -11.40 13.11 17.85
CA THR A 177 -10.99 12.96 19.25
C THR A 177 -11.81 11.93 20.02
N GLY A 178 -12.86 11.38 19.41
CA GLY A 178 -13.71 10.37 20.01
C GLY A 178 -14.91 10.00 19.13
N LEU A 179 -15.73 9.09 19.66
CA LEU A 179 -16.93 8.60 18.99
C LEU A 179 -18.19 8.98 19.79
N ILE A 180 -19.27 9.30 19.07
CA ILE A 180 -20.61 9.46 19.63
C ILE A 180 -21.36 8.14 19.40
N ARG A 181 -21.97 7.59 20.46
CA ARG A 181 -22.58 6.26 20.45
C ARG A 181 -23.97 6.26 21.08
N GLU A 182 -24.84 5.41 20.54
CA GLU A 182 -26.11 5.01 21.13
C GLU A 182 -26.11 3.49 21.31
N GLY A 183 -25.79 3.03 22.53
CA GLY A 183 -25.56 1.61 22.79
C GLY A 183 -24.35 1.06 22.02
N LEU A 184 -24.60 0.05 21.19
CA LEU A 184 -23.56 -0.55 20.32
C LEU A 184 -23.38 0.18 18.97
N ARG A 185 -24.26 1.16 18.67
CA ARG A 185 -24.25 1.89 17.41
C ARG A 185 -23.41 3.15 17.51
N ILE A 186 -22.50 3.34 16.55
CA ILE A 186 -21.82 4.62 16.35
C ILE A 186 -22.78 5.53 15.55
N THR A 187 -23.06 6.72 16.08
CA THR A 187 -23.97 7.72 15.52
C THR A 187 -23.26 9.02 15.16
N GLY A 188 -21.94 9.11 15.42
CA GLY A 188 -21.16 10.29 15.09
C GLY A 188 -19.74 10.24 15.63
N ILE A 189 -19.06 11.36 15.48
CA ILE A 189 -17.68 11.59 15.92
C ILE A 189 -17.56 12.92 16.66
N GLU A 190 -16.66 12.98 17.63
CA GLU A 190 -16.13 14.19 18.23
C GLU A 190 -14.88 14.62 17.46
N THR A 191 -14.73 15.91 17.21
CA THR A 191 -13.56 16.46 16.49
C THR A 191 -13.08 17.77 17.08
N SER A 192 -11.89 18.19 16.72
CA SER A 192 -11.35 19.52 17.05
C SER A 192 -12.19 20.70 16.50
N ALA A 193 -13.06 20.43 15.51
CA ALA A 193 -13.98 21.40 14.91
C ALA A 193 -15.44 21.24 15.40
N GLY A 194 -15.66 20.45 16.46
CA GLY A 194 -16.97 20.12 17.01
C GLY A 194 -17.51 18.78 16.53
N PRO A 195 -18.71 18.38 17.01
CA PRO A 195 -19.27 17.07 16.72
C PRO A 195 -19.98 17.01 15.35
N PHE A 196 -19.90 15.83 14.72
CA PHE A 196 -20.64 15.48 13.50
C PHE A 196 -21.38 14.16 13.68
N GLY A 197 -22.64 14.10 13.26
CA GLY A 197 -23.43 12.89 13.24
C GLY A 197 -23.23 12.10 11.94
N CYS A 198 -23.37 10.75 12.01
CA CYS A 198 -23.33 9.92 10.80
C CYS A 198 -24.28 8.73 10.84
N GLY A 199 -24.71 8.30 9.67
CA GLY A 199 -25.37 7.03 9.46
C GLY A 199 -24.38 5.86 9.54
N THR A 200 -23.23 6.00 8.86
CA THR A 200 -22.13 5.04 8.85
C THR A 200 -20.78 5.76 8.95
N LEU A 201 -19.95 5.30 9.86
CA LEU A 201 -18.56 5.71 10.00
C LEU A 201 -17.66 4.72 9.26
N ILE A 202 -16.72 5.23 8.45
CA ILE A 202 -15.71 4.42 7.77
C ILE A 202 -14.35 4.87 8.25
N SER A 203 -13.63 4.00 8.96
CA SER A 203 -12.30 4.31 9.45
C SER A 203 -11.23 3.77 8.52
N THR A 204 -10.34 4.67 8.06
CA THR A 204 -9.15 4.36 7.27
C THR A 204 -7.90 4.97 7.91
N GLN A 205 -7.83 4.88 9.24
CA GLN A 205 -6.82 5.55 10.06
C GLN A 205 -5.43 4.92 9.99
N ASN A 206 -5.27 3.76 9.32
CA ASN A 206 -3.99 3.09 9.11
C ASN A 206 -3.23 2.86 10.44
N ILE A 207 -2.03 3.40 10.59
CA ILE A 207 -1.20 3.28 11.80
C ILE A 207 -1.83 3.86 13.08
N TRP A 208 -2.86 4.73 12.97
CA TRP A 208 -3.62 5.26 14.10
C TRP A 208 -4.86 4.41 14.47
N THR A 209 -5.01 3.24 13.90
CA THR A 209 -6.07 2.27 14.26
C THR A 209 -6.10 1.92 15.76
N PRO A 210 -5.00 1.94 16.53
CA PRO A 210 -5.06 1.77 17.98
C PRO A 210 -5.91 2.83 18.70
N GLU A 211 -6.03 4.06 18.20
CA GLU A 211 -6.95 5.07 18.75
C GLU A 211 -8.40 4.62 18.59
N LEU A 212 -8.78 4.14 17.39
CA LEU A 212 -10.11 3.57 17.15
C LEU A 212 -10.38 2.37 18.06
N ALA A 213 -9.41 1.46 18.22
CA ALA A 213 -9.51 0.30 19.09
C ALA A 213 -9.83 0.70 20.53
N ALA A 214 -9.16 1.75 21.05
CA ALA A 214 -9.42 2.30 22.37
C ALA A 214 -10.84 2.89 22.49
N TRP A 215 -11.31 3.61 21.47
CA TRP A 215 -12.65 4.21 21.49
C TRP A 215 -13.77 3.16 21.42
N ILE A 216 -13.59 2.07 20.70
CA ILE A 216 -14.62 1.02 20.58
C ILE A 216 -14.52 -0.07 21.64
N GLY A 217 -13.39 -0.15 22.35
CA GLY A 217 -13.13 -1.21 23.36
C GLY A 217 -12.95 -2.60 22.74
N VAL A 218 -12.50 -2.68 21.48
CA VAL A 218 -12.24 -3.93 20.76
C VAL A 218 -10.77 -3.97 20.33
N HIS A 219 -10.13 -5.11 20.54
CA HIS A 219 -8.75 -5.29 20.07
C HIS A 219 -8.69 -5.36 18.55
N LEU A 220 -7.96 -4.44 17.94
CA LEU A 220 -7.64 -4.43 16.51
C LEU A 220 -6.15 -4.76 16.36
N PRO A 221 -5.80 -5.95 15.83
CA PRO A 221 -4.43 -6.46 15.85
C PRO A 221 -3.58 -5.80 14.76
N VAL A 222 -3.06 -4.62 15.06
CA VAL A 222 -2.18 -3.87 14.18
C VAL A 222 -0.99 -3.35 14.96
N LYS A 223 0.19 -3.41 14.36
CA LYS A 223 1.43 -2.86 14.91
C LYS A 223 2.06 -1.90 13.90
N PRO A 224 2.51 -0.72 14.32
CA PRO A 224 3.32 0.14 13.48
C PRO A 224 4.74 -0.45 13.35
N GLU A 225 5.20 -0.61 12.11
CA GLU A 225 6.57 -1.06 11.81
C GLU A 225 7.26 -0.07 10.88
N ARG A 226 8.50 0.30 11.23
CA ARG A 226 9.32 1.24 10.44
C ARG A 226 10.01 0.51 9.32
N HIS A 227 9.95 1.09 8.12
CA HIS A 227 10.69 0.67 6.94
C HIS A 227 11.49 1.84 6.39
N THR A 228 12.75 1.59 6.06
CA THR A 228 13.65 2.64 5.56
C THR A 228 13.72 2.58 4.04
N VAL A 229 13.71 3.75 3.42
CA VAL A 229 13.93 3.95 1.99
C VAL A 229 15.16 4.81 1.80
N LEU A 230 16.09 4.34 0.99
CA LEU A 230 17.28 5.08 0.57
C LEU A 230 17.10 5.49 -0.90
N ALA A 231 17.45 6.72 -1.24
CA ALA A 231 17.68 7.17 -2.60
C ALA A 231 19.17 7.27 -2.83
N LEU A 232 19.71 6.36 -3.65
CA LEU A 232 21.10 6.33 -4.02
C LEU A 232 21.30 7.02 -5.36
N GLU A 233 22.36 7.81 -5.48
CA GLU A 233 22.72 8.52 -6.71
C GLU A 233 24.12 8.10 -7.15
N CYS A 234 24.25 7.84 -8.45
CA CYS A 234 25.53 7.53 -9.05
C CYS A 234 25.74 8.40 -10.28
N GLU A 235 26.91 8.99 -10.41
CA GLU A 235 27.28 9.79 -11.56
C GLU A 235 27.59 8.89 -12.78
N GLY A 236 27.02 9.21 -13.94
CA GLY A 236 27.36 8.57 -15.21
C GLY A 236 26.16 8.12 -16.06
N ALA A 237 26.44 7.76 -17.31
CA ALA A 237 25.44 7.42 -18.32
C ALA A 237 24.68 6.10 -18.08
N ALA A 238 25.12 5.29 -17.11
CA ALA A 238 24.50 3.98 -16.81
C ALA A 238 23.04 4.07 -16.33
N TYR A 239 22.57 5.28 -15.98
CA TYR A 239 21.28 5.50 -15.30
C TYR A 239 20.28 6.30 -16.12
N SER A 240 20.57 6.55 -17.38
CA SER A 240 19.68 7.33 -18.26
C SER A 240 18.46 6.55 -18.76
N PHE A 241 18.28 5.31 -18.35
CA PHE A 241 17.13 4.50 -18.76
C PHE A 241 16.22 4.14 -17.57
N MET A 242 14.95 3.95 -17.87
CA MET A 242 13.95 3.51 -16.89
C MET A 242 14.10 2.02 -16.62
N MET A 243 14.63 1.66 -15.43
CA MET A 243 14.77 0.26 -15.04
C MET A 243 13.43 -0.34 -14.62
N PRO A 244 13.18 -1.64 -14.86
CA PRO A 244 12.12 -2.37 -14.21
C PRO A 244 12.22 -2.22 -12.69
N ALA A 245 11.09 -2.18 -11.99
CA ALA A 245 11.14 -2.39 -10.55
C ALA A 245 11.67 -3.80 -10.28
N PHE A 246 12.54 -3.95 -9.29
CA PHE A 246 13.26 -5.20 -9.10
C PHE A 246 13.23 -5.64 -7.64
N LYS A 247 12.97 -6.92 -7.40
CA LYS A 247 13.01 -7.58 -6.10
C LYS A 247 14.09 -8.64 -6.09
N ASP A 248 15.03 -8.50 -5.17
CA ASP A 248 16.13 -9.45 -4.96
C ASP A 248 15.88 -10.28 -3.70
N LEU A 249 15.49 -11.54 -3.89
CA LEU A 249 15.29 -12.47 -2.79
C LEU A 249 16.60 -13.05 -2.25
N GLY A 250 17.71 -12.83 -2.95
CA GLY A 250 19.06 -13.23 -2.52
C GLY A 250 19.70 -12.29 -1.53
N SER A 251 19.31 -11.02 -1.53
CA SER A 251 19.82 -10.05 -0.56
C SER A 251 19.29 -10.32 0.85
N THR A 252 20.07 -9.99 1.88
CA THR A 252 19.72 -10.24 3.30
C THR A 252 18.39 -9.58 3.68
N GLY A 253 18.16 -8.35 3.21
CA GLY A 253 16.94 -7.61 3.44
C GLY A 253 15.82 -7.90 2.43
N MET A 254 16.00 -8.86 1.49
CA MET A 254 15.13 -9.04 0.34
C MET A 254 14.83 -7.68 -0.32
N LEU A 255 15.88 -6.98 -0.72
CA LEU A 255 15.81 -5.60 -1.19
C LEU A 255 14.93 -5.47 -2.43
N TYR A 256 14.25 -4.35 -2.53
CA TYR A 256 13.60 -3.96 -3.78
C TYR A 256 14.10 -2.60 -4.26
N TYR A 257 14.07 -2.43 -5.56
CA TYR A 257 14.67 -1.30 -6.25
C TYR A 257 13.73 -0.74 -7.30
N ARG A 258 13.80 0.56 -7.56
CA ARG A 258 13.19 1.19 -8.73
C ARG A 258 13.89 2.49 -9.10
N SER A 259 13.73 2.94 -10.33
CA SER A 259 14.17 4.27 -10.75
C SER A 259 13.48 5.37 -9.93
N TYR A 260 14.20 6.45 -9.62
CA TYR A 260 13.69 7.61 -8.91
C TYR A 260 14.36 8.87 -9.45
N GLY A 261 13.59 9.76 -10.06
CA GLY A 261 14.00 11.06 -10.57
C GLY A 261 15.41 11.14 -11.18
N GLY A 262 15.54 11.08 -12.48
CA GLY A 262 16.84 11.23 -13.15
C GLY A 262 17.80 10.06 -12.94
N SER A 263 18.89 10.29 -12.19
CA SER A 263 19.98 9.33 -11.95
C SER A 263 19.86 8.53 -10.64
N GLN A 264 18.75 8.65 -9.90
CA GLN A 264 18.60 8.04 -8.60
C GLN A 264 17.88 6.68 -8.67
N MET A 265 18.23 5.82 -7.74
CA MET A 265 17.57 4.54 -7.48
C MET A 265 17.03 4.50 -6.05
N LEU A 266 15.76 4.21 -5.88
CA LEU A 266 15.22 3.86 -4.57
C LEU A 266 15.57 2.43 -4.22
N VAL A 267 15.96 2.24 -2.95
CA VAL A 267 16.23 0.94 -2.35
C VAL A 267 15.50 0.86 -1.02
N SER A 268 14.85 -0.25 -0.75
CA SER A 268 14.24 -0.52 0.55
C SER A 268 14.17 -2.01 0.82
N GLU A 269 14.06 -2.36 2.10
CA GLU A 269 13.94 -3.74 2.54
C GLU A 269 12.51 -4.28 2.38
N GLY A 270 12.42 -5.58 2.13
CA GLY A 270 11.15 -6.30 2.05
C GLY A 270 10.97 -7.32 3.17
N VAL A 271 11.73 -7.17 4.25
CA VAL A 271 11.62 -7.97 5.48
C VAL A 271 10.81 -7.24 6.54
N VAL A 272 10.56 -7.91 7.67
CA VAL A 272 9.91 -7.31 8.85
C VAL A 272 10.72 -6.11 9.32
N GLY A 273 10.06 -4.97 9.46
CA GLY A 273 10.66 -3.72 9.92
C GLY A 273 10.81 -3.66 11.44
N GLU A 274 11.33 -2.54 11.93
CA GLU A 274 11.42 -2.27 13.36
C GLU A 274 10.03 -1.94 13.92
N SER A 275 9.59 -2.70 14.95
CA SER A 275 8.33 -2.42 15.64
C SER A 275 8.42 -1.13 16.45
N LEU A 276 7.47 -0.23 16.26
CA LEU A 276 7.37 1.03 16.98
C LEU A 276 6.36 0.92 18.12
N SER A 277 6.63 1.64 19.23
CA SER A 277 5.71 1.72 20.38
C SER A 277 4.50 2.63 20.10
N SER A 278 4.63 3.57 19.19
CA SER A 278 3.61 4.54 18.80
C SER A 278 3.81 4.94 17.32
N PRO A 279 2.74 5.22 16.57
CA PRO A 279 2.82 5.75 15.23
C PRO A 279 3.46 7.15 15.16
N GLU A 280 3.50 7.87 16.28
CA GLU A 280 4.08 9.20 16.42
C GLU A 280 5.55 9.15 16.88
N THR A 281 6.07 7.96 17.16
CA THR A 281 7.49 7.79 17.46
C THR A 281 8.29 8.29 16.26
N GLU A 282 9.14 9.26 16.51
CA GLU A 282 9.89 10.00 15.50
C GLU A 282 10.53 9.06 14.47
N GLN A 283 10.56 9.53 13.25
CA GLN A 283 11.40 8.98 12.21
C GLN A 283 12.84 9.07 12.73
N GLY A 284 13.32 8.02 13.41
CA GLY A 284 14.65 8.00 13.98
C GLY A 284 15.70 8.28 12.89
N GLU A 285 16.84 8.79 13.28
CA GLU A 285 17.95 8.97 12.36
C GLU A 285 18.33 7.60 11.75
N ILE A 286 18.48 7.58 10.43
CA ILE A 286 18.96 6.40 9.72
C ILE A 286 20.45 6.29 9.99
N SER A 287 20.89 5.20 10.60
CA SER A 287 22.29 5.02 10.96
C SER A 287 23.18 4.88 9.73
N LEU A 288 24.41 5.39 9.80
CA LEU A 288 25.41 5.21 8.75
C LEU A 288 25.77 3.73 8.54
N ASP A 289 25.71 2.91 9.59
CA ASP A 289 25.96 1.48 9.52
C ASP A 289 24.90 0.79 8.64
N TYR A 290 23.62 1.15 8.81
CA TYR A 290 22.54 0.66 7.95
C TYR A 290 22.73 1.08 6.48
N VAL A 291 23.09 2.34 6.24
CA VAL A 291 23.36 2.83 4.87
C VAL A 291 24.52 2.06 4.24
N ALA A 292 25.59 1.79 5.01
CA ALA A 292 26.74 1.05 4.54
C ALA A 292 26.41 -0.43 4.25
N GLU A 293 25.61 -1.07 5.11
CA GLU A 293 25.17 -2.45 4.93
C GLU A 293 24.31 -2.60 3.66
N VAL A 294 23.30 -1.73 3.49
CA VAL A 294 22.47 -1.73 2.29
C VAL A 294 23.29 -1.38 1.05
N GLY A 295 24.19 -0.39 1.16
CA GLY A 295 25.10 0.01 0.08
C GLY A 295 25.98 -1.14 -0.41
N THR A 296 26.48 -1.97 0.49
CA THR A 296 27.27 -3.17 0.14
C THR A 296 26.43 -4.17 -0.67
N GLN A 297 25.21 -4.49 -0.23
CA GLN A 297 24.32 -5.38 -0.95
C GLN A 297 23.90 -4.80 -2.33
N VAL A 298 23.73 -3.47 -2.39
CA VAL A 298 23.46 -2.78 -3.66
C VAL A 298 24.63 -2.93 -4.62
N ALA A 299 25.88 -2.74 -4.17
CA ALA A 299 27.08 -2.86 -5.01
C ALA A 299 27.28 -4.30 -5.52
N GLU A 300 26.94 -5.32 -4.74
CA GLU A 300 26.96 -6.71 -5.17
C GLU A 300 25.98 -6.97 -6.33
N ARG A 301 24.74 -6.45 -6.23
CA ARG A 301 23.72 -6.61 -7.27
C ARG A 301 23.91 -5.66 -8.45
N PHE A 302 24.37 -4.44 -8.19
CA PHE A 302 24.58 -3.38 -9.16
C PHE A 302 26.02 -2.87 -9.07
N PRO A 303 27.00 -3.53 -9.70
CA PRO A 303 28.42 -3.17 -9.55
C PRO A 303 28.72 -1.70 -9.89
N ALA A 304 27.98 -1.12 -10.81
CA ALA A 304 28.12 0.29 -11.15
C ALA A 304 27.72 1.25 -10.00
N TYR A 305 27.01 0.77 -8.97
CA TYR A 305 26.65 1.55 -7.77
C TYR A 305 27.67 1.43 -6.61
N GLU A 306 28.82 0.78 -6.81
CA GLU A 306 29.87 0.69 -5.78
C GLU A 306 30.30 2.07 -5.25
N ALA A 307 30.31 3.09 -6.11
CA ALA A 307 30.65 4.47 -5.76
C ALA A 307 29.42 5.38 -5.56
N ALA A 308 28.21 4.81 -5.43
CA ALA A 308 27.02 5.61 -5.27
C ALA A 308 26.99 6.35 -3.94
N GLY A 309 26.52 7.60 -3.98
CA GLY A 309 26.26 8.42 -2.79
C GLY A 309 24.81 8.29 -2.31
N LEU A 310 24.58 8.56 -1.03
CA LEU A 310 23.24 8.73 -0.49
C LEU A 310 22.73 10.13 -0.84
N ALA A 311 21.75 10.21 -1.75
CA ALA A 311 21.12 11.49 -2.13
C ALA A 311 20.08 11.93 -1.10
N SER A 312 19.25 11.01 -0.64
CA SER A 312 18.26 11.24 0.41
C SER A 312 17.82 9.92 1.05
N SER A 313 17.15 10.03 2.19
CA SER A 313 16.57 8.88 2.86
C SER A 313 15.34 9.30 3.66
N TRP A 314 14.40 8.39 3.84
CA TRP A 314 13.24 8.58 4.71
C TRP A 314 12.75 7.26 5.27
N THR A 315 11.91 7.33 6.28
CA THR A 315 11.26 6.16 6.83
C THR A 315 9.77 6.18 6.50
N GLY A 316 9.21 5.03 6.21
CA GLY A 316 7.77 4.80 6.12
C GLY A 316 7.31 3.92 7.27
N VAL A 317 6.07 4.11 7.73
CA VAL A 317 5.48 3.28 8.77
C VAL A 317 4.36 2.45 8.19
N TYR A 318 4.47 1.13 8.33
CA TYR A 318 3.43 0.19 7.95
C TYR A 318 2.51 -0.13 9.13
N ASP A 319 1.24 -0.31 8.88
CA ASP A 319 0.24 -0.81 9.80
C ASP A 319 0.14 -2.34 9.67
N VAL A 320 1.02 -3.07 10.34
CA VAL A 320 1.20 -4.50 10.12
C VAL A 320 0.21 -5.32 10.93
N THR A 321 -0.50 -6.23 10.26
CA THR A 321 -1.35 -7.26 10.86
C THR A 321 -0.59 -8.59 11.02
N PRO A 322 -1.07 -9.53 11.87
CA PRO A 322 -0.39 -10.80 12.10
C PRO A 322 -0.16 -11.66 10.85
N ASP A 323 -1.00 -11.53 9.83
CA ASP A 323 -0.89 -12.27 8.57
C ASP A 323 -0.50 -11.39 7.37
N TRP A 324 -0.11 -10.13 7.62
CA TRP A 324 0.29 -9.16 6.61
C TRP A 324 -0.79 -8.85 5.56
N ASN A 325 -2.05 -9.09 5.87
CA ASN A 325 -3.17 -8.77 4.99
C ASN A 325 -4.16 -7.83 5.69
N PRO A 326 -4.86 -6.98 4.93
CA PRO A 326 -5.73 -5.98 5.51
C PRO A 326 -6.93 -6.59 6.25
N VAL A 327 -7.47 -5.83 7.20
CA VAL A 327 -8.79 -6.04 7.79
C VAL A 327 -9.76 -5.09 7.10
N LEU A 328 -10.81 -5.64 6.49
CA LEU A 328 -11.81 -4.89 5.73
C LEU A 328 -13.23 -5.30 6.16
N GLY A 329 -14.10 -4.32 6.40
CA GLY A 329 -15.52 -4.57 6.64
C GLY A 329 -15.98 -4.19 8.05
N LYS A 330 -16.94 -4.95 8.59
CA LYS A 330 -17.56 -4.66 9.90
C LYS A 330 -16.74 -5.21 11.05
N VAL A 331 -16.91 -4.58 12.23
CA VAL A 331 -16.41 -5.09 13.50
C VAL A 331 -17.59 -5.71 14.25
N ALA A 332 -17.47 -6.99 14.64
CA ALA A 332 -18.53 -7.69 15.35
C ALA A 332 -18.91 -6.97 16.67
N GLY A 333 -20.21 -6.82 16.90
CA GLY A 333 -20.74 -6.13 18.09
C GLY A 333 -20.68 -4.60 18.03
N ILE A 334 -20.22 -4.00 16.92
CA ILE A 334 -20.25 -2.55 16.71
C ILE A 334 -21.07 -2.24 15.46
N GLU A 335 -22.18 -1.53 15.64
CA GLU A 335 -23.03 -1.11 14.53
C GLU A 335 -22.62 0.27 14.00
N GLY A 336 -22.86 0.51 12.71
CA GLY A 336 -22.56 1.79 12.07
C GLY A 336 -21.07 2.04 11.82
N LEU A 337 -20.21 1.00 11.93
CA LEU A 337 -18.78 1.08 11.67
C LEU A 337 -18.36 0.13 10.55
N VAL A 338 -17.57 0.67 9.62
CA VAL A 338 -16.80 -0.07 8.63
C VAL A 338 -15.32 0.30 8.82
N VAL A 339 -14.42 -0.68 8.74
CA VAL A 339 -12.99 -0.46 8.91
C VAL A 339 -12.19 -0.90 7.69
N GLY A 340 -11.09 -0.20 7.42
CA GLY A 340 -10.04 -0.60 6.50
C GLY A 340 -8.69 -0.24 7.11
N PHE A 341 -7.93 -1.25 7.58
CA PHE A 341 -6.63 -1.07 8.20
C PHE A 341 -5.75 -2.31 8.01
N GLY A 342 -4.49 -2.23 8.44
CA GLY A 342 -3.57 -3.35 8.41
C GLY A 342 -3.08 -3.66 7.01
N PHE A 343 -2.82 -2.64 6.21
CA PHE A 343 -2.42 -2.81 4.81
C PHE A 343 -1.01 -3.34 4.63
N SER A 344 -0.19 -3.35 5.67
CA SER A 344 1.12 -4.02 5.73
C SER A 344 2.02 -3.73 4.51
N GLY A 345 2.08 -2.46 4.06
CA GLY A 345 2.84 -2.04 2.88
C GLY A 345 2.15 -2.27 1.53
N HIS A 346 0.93 -2.82 1.50
CA HIS A 346 0.18 -3.09 0.27
C HIS A 346 -0.82 -2.00 -0.11
N GLY A 347 -1.17 -1.11 0.82
CA GLY A 347 -2.30 -0.19 0.71
C GLY A 347 -2.31 0.66 -0.55
N PHE A 348 -1.17 1.21 -0.96
CA PHE A 348 -1.10 2.08 -2.12
C PHE A 348 -1.56 1.36 -3.41
N LYS A 349 -0.91 0.24 -3.75
CA LYS A 349 -1.17 -0.49 -5.00
C LYS A 349 -2.56 -1.14 -5.06
N LEU A 350 -3.22 -1.35 -3.92
CA LEU A 350 -4.56 -1.91 -3.82
C LEU A 350 -5.65 -0.84 -3.58
N SER A 351 -5.26 0.43 -3.45
CA SER A 351 -6.18 1.51 -3.01
C SER A 351 -7.41 1.71 -3.90
N PRO A 352 -7.36 1.62 -5.24
CA PRO A 352 -8.56 1.71 -6.06
C PRO A 352 -9.57 0.61 -5.75
N GLY A 353 -9.10 -0.66 -5.73
CA GLY A 353 -9.94 -1.82 -5.45
C GLY A 353 -10.51 -1.82 -4.03
N ILE A 354 -9.64 -1.56 -3.02
CA ILE A 354 -10.06 -1.50 -1.62
C ILE A 354 -11.09 -0.39 -1.39
N GLY A 355 -10.82 0.81 -1.91
CA GLY A 355 -11.77 1.92 -1.78
C GLY A 355 -13.14 1.60 -2.36
N LYS A 356 -13.16 0.92 -3.52
CA LYS A 356 -14.40 0.49 -4.19
C LYS A 356 -15.19 -0.50 -3.33
N ILE A 357 -14.56 -1.58 -2.87
CA ILE A 357 -15.26 -2.61 -2.09
C ILE A 357 -15.70 -2.12 -0.71
N LEU A 358 -14.94 -1.23 -0.05
CA LEU A 358 -15.36 -0.61 1.21
C LEU A 358 -16.56 0.32 1.00
N ALA A 359 -16.59 1.09 -0.09
CA ALA A 359 -17.73 1.93 -0.44
C ALA A 359 -18.98 1.08 -0.76
N GLN A 360 -18.86 0.03 -1.59
CA GLN A 360 -19.94 -0.91 -1.87
C GLN A 360 -20.49 -1.52 -0.58
N HIS A 361 -19.60 -1.98 0.31
CA HIS A 361 -20.01 -2.57 1.59
C HIS A 361 -20.74 -1.57 2.48
N ALA A 362 -20.25 -0.32 2.59
CA ALA A 362 -20.90 0.74 3.36
C ALA A 362 -22.29 1.12 2.81
N LEU A 363 -22.47 1.04 1.50
CA LEU A 363 -23.76 1.26 0.81
C LEU A 363 -24.70 0.05 0.89
N GLY A 364 -24.28 -1.07 1.48
CA GLY A 364 -25.06 -2.30 1.52
C GLY A 364 -25.18 -3.01 0.17
N GLN A 365 -24.28 -2.72 -0.77
CA GLN A 365 -24.22 -3.33 -2.10
C GLN A 365 -23.37 -4.60 -2.09
N PRO A 366 -23.54 -5.52 -3.05
CA PRO A 366 -22.60 -6.59 -3.30
C PRO A 366 -21.21 -6.04 -3.61
N THR A 367 -20.17 -6.65 -3.05
CA THR A 367 -18.78 -6.25 -3.30
C THR A 367 -18.16 -7.04 -4.44
N ASP A 368 -17.37 -6.39 -5.30
CA ASP A 368 -16.71 -7.02 -6.44
C ASP A 368 -15.74 -8.14 -6.01
N VAL A 369 -15.10 -7.96 -4.86
CA VAL A 369 -14.26 -8.97 -4.21
C VAL A 369 -14.83 -9.25 -2.83
N SER A 370 -14.91 -10.52 -2.44
CA SER A 370 -15.44 -10.93 -1.14
C SER A 370 -14.63 -10.35 0.01
N LEU A 371 -15.31 -9.74 0.98
CA LEU A 371 -14.70 -9.26 2.22
C LEU A 371 -14.51 -10.36 3.27
N ALA A 372 -15.16 -11.52 3.12
CA ALA A 372 -15.12 -12.58 4.12
C ALA A 372 -13.68 -13.02 4.50
N PRO A 373 -12.73 -13.19 3.56
CA PRO A 373 -11.35 -13.54 3.91
C PRO A 373 -10.61 -12.44 4.68
N TYR A 374 -11.07 -11.19 4.56
CA TYR A 374 -10.46 -10.01 5.22
C TYR A 374 -11.12 -9.65 6.54
N ALA A 375 -12.11 -10.42 6.98
CA ALA A 375 -12.83 -10.15 8.23
C ALA A 375 -11.90 -10.25 9.46
N LEU A 376 -12.18 -9.42 10.48
CA LEU A 376 -11.37 -9.35 11.71
C LEU A 376 -11.31 -10.68 12.46
N ASP A 377 -12.39 -11.46 12.45
CA ASP A 377 -12.53 -12.72 13.17
C ASP A 377 -11.63 -13.84 12.65
N ARG A 378 -10.98 -13.68 11.48
CA ARG A 378 -9.99 -14.64 10.97
C ARG A 378 -8.80 -14.82 11.91
N PHE A 379 -8.46 -13.82 12.73
CA PHE A 379 -7.39 -13.94 13.71
C PHE A 379 -7.80 -14.79 14.91
N ALA A 380 -9.06 -14.72 15.34
CA ALA A 380 -9.59 -15.54 16.43
C ALA A 380 -9.85 -16.98 15.99
N SER A 381 -10.28 -17.18 14.75
CA SER A 381 -10.57 -18.51 14.17
C SER A 381 -9.34 -19.22 13.61
N GLY A 382 -8.21 -18.52 13.46
CA GLY A 382 -7.00 -19.06 12.83
C GLY A 382 -7.09 -19.17 11.29
N ALA A 383 -8.10 -18.60 10.65
CA ALA A 383 -8.28 -18.58 9.20
C ALA A 383 -7.41 -17.51 8.52
N LEU A 384 -6.10 -17.51 8.80
CA LEU A 384 -5.16 -16.53 8.33
C LEU A 384 -4.99 -16.58 6.81
N LEU A 385 -4.79 -15.41 6.20
CA LEU A 385 -4.40 -15.28 4.80
C LEU A 385 -2.87 -15.45 4.68
N VAL A 386 -2.43 -16.67 4.36
CA VAL A 386 -1.00 -16.97 4.28
C VAL A 386 -0.58 -17.11 2.82
N GLY A 387 0.36 -16.28 2.38
CA GLY A 387 0.97 -16.35 1.06
C GLY A 387 2.02 -17.47 0.95
N LYS A 388 2.55 -17.68 -0.26
CA LYS A 388 3.57 -18.72 -0.55
C LYS A 388 4.92 -18.44 0.12
N TYR A 389 5.20 -17.18 0.44
CA TYR A 389 6.43 -16.78 1.15
C TYR A 389 6.27 -16.80 2.69
N GLY A 390 5.14 -17.26 3.20
CA GLY A 390 4.80 -17.24 4.63
C GLY A 390 4.24 -15.91 5.11
N SER A 391 3.97 -15.81 6.41
CA SER A 391 3.61 -14.56 7.08
C SER A 391 4.86 -13.71 7.28
N GLY A 392 4.76 -12.40 7.12
CA GLY A 392 5.87 -11.47 7.35
C GLY A 392 6.66 -11.10 6.10
N ALA A 393 6.20 -11.49 4.93
CA ALA A 393 6.78 -11.02 3.67
C ALA A 393 5.73 -10.21 2.88
N VAL A 394 6.15 -9.09 2.32
CA VAL A 394 5.35 -8.35 1.33
C VAL A 394 5.39 -9.16 0.03
N SER A 395 4.48 -10.12 -0.10
CA SER A 395 4.36 -11.03 -1.24
C SER A 395 3.29 -10.57 -2.20
#